data_519909eed890e1fd46ead3066e0027a4
#
_entry.id   519909eed890e1fd46ead3066e0027a4
#
_cell.length_a   1.000
_cell.length_b   1.000
_cell.length_c   1.000
_cell.angle_alpha   90.00
_cell.angle_beta   90.00
_cell.angle_gamma   90.00
#
_symmetry.space_group_name_H-M   'P 1'
#
loop_
_entity.id
_entity.type
_entity.pdbx_description
1 polymer ?
#
loop_
_entity_poly.entity_id
_entity_poly.type
_entity_poly.pdbx_seq_one_letter_code
_entity_poly.pdbx_strand_id
1 'polypeptide(L)'
;VEWIAYEFKEEAEISSTMVFWFDDGPWGGCRVPKAWKIYYKDSQGNWQPVNNIDEYGRQKGLPNQVRFEPVKTTAVKLEVALPERHASGVFEWEIN
;
A
#
# COMPACT_ATOMS: atom_id res chain seq x y z
N VAL A 1 -5.01 -1.90 12.66
CA VAL A 1 -4.75 -1.90 11.21
C VAL A 1 -5.47 -0.72 10.57
N GLU A 2 -4.72 0.08 9.84
CA GLU A 2 -5.29 1.16 9.05
C GLU A 2 -5.22 0.83 7.58
N TRP A 3 -6.09 1.46 6.78
CA TRP A 3 -6.12 1.21 5.35
C TRP A 3 -6.58 2.44 4.58
N ILE A 4 -6.16 2.50 3.32
CA ILE A 4 -6.59 3.51 2.33
C ILE A 4 -7.02 2.73 1.09
N ALA A 5 -8.16 3.07 0.53
CA ALA A 5 -8.64 2.45 -0.71
C ALA A 5 -8.81 3.48 -1.80
N TYR A 6 -8.55 3.07 -3.04
CA TYR A 6 -8.79 3.88 -4.23
C TYR A 6 -9.70 3.11 -5.17
N GLU A 7 -10.78 3.77 -5.59
CA GLU A 7 -11.71 3.19 -6.57
C GLU A 7 -11.47 3.84 -7.92
N PHE A 8 -11.37 2.99 -8.96
CA PHE A 8 -11.24 3.46 -10.34
C PHE A 8 -12.62 3.68 -10.95
N LYS A 9 -12.74 4.64 -11.86
CA LYS A 9 -13.98 4.86 -12.59
C LYS A 9 -14.33 3.68 -13.47
N GLU A 10 -13.33 3.01 -14.02
CA GLU A 10 -13.46 1.85 -14.88
C GLU A 10 -12.47 0.79 -14.44
N GLU A 11 -12.73 -0.46 -14.82
CA GLU A 11 -11.78 -1.54 -14.54
C GLU A 11 -10.44 -1.23 -15.20
N ALA A 12 -9.36 -1.40 -14.44
CA ALA A 12 -8.01 -1.17 -14.89
C ALA A 12 -7.13 -2.37 -14.57
N GLU A 13 -6.12 -2.60 -15.40
CA GLU A 13 -5.09 -3.59 -15.13
C GLU A 13 -3.95 -2.91 -14.40
N ILE A 14 -3.57 -3.46 -13.24
CA ILE A 14 -2.46 -2.96 -12.44
C ILE A 14 -1.48 -4.08 -12.18
N SER A 15 -0.19 -3.73 -12.05
CA SER A 15 0.88 -4.72 -11.86
C SER A 15 1.97 -4.25 -10.91
N SER A 16 1.89 -3.02 -10.42
CA SER A 16 2.88 -2.51 -9.47
C SER A 16 2.31 -1.36 -8.64
N THR A 17 2.95 -1.12 -7.53
CA THR A 17 2.66 0.02 -6.67
C THR A 17 3.96 0.58 -6.11
N MET A 18 3.93 1.84 -5.73
CA MET A 18 5.08 2.51 -5.13
C MET A 18 4.59 3.39 -4.00
N VAL A 19 5.24 3.29 -2.86
CA VAL A 19 4.87 4.07 -1.67
C VAL A 19 6.12 4.73 -1.09
N PHE A 20 5.99 6.02 -0.78
CA PHE A 20 6.95 6.74 0.04
C PHE A 20 6.41 6.80 1.46
N TRP A 21 7.20 6.32 2.42
CA TRP A 21 6.84 6.37 3.82
C TRP A 21 7.43 7.61 4.48
N PHE A 22 6.63 8.25 5.30
CA PHE A 22 7.05 9.39 6.09
C PHE A 22 7.29 8.96 7.55
N ASP A 23 8.41 9.42 8.10
CA ASP A 23 8.75 9.17 9.50
C ASP A 23 9.32 10.48 10.04
N ASP A 24 8.63 11.11 10.98
CA ASP A 24 9.03 12.41 11.52
C ASP A 24 9.98 12.30 12.72
N GLY A 25 10.59 11.15 12.85
CA GLY A 25 11.68 10.93 13.81
C GLY A 25 11.20 10.95 15.25
N PRO A 26 12.07 11.28 16.20
CA PRO A 26 11.68 11.22 17.61
C PRO A 26 10.71 12.32 18.01
N TRP A 27 10.48 13.31 17.15
CA TRP A 27 9.69 14.51 17.47
C TRP A 27 8.23 14.39 17.14
N GLY A 28 7.85 13.48 16.26
CA GLY A 28 6.48 13.32 15.84
C GLY A 28 5.94 11.92 16.06
N GLY A 29 4.66 11.72 15.74
CA GLY A 29 3.97 10.45 15.93
C GLY A 29 3.94 9.54 14.71
N CYS A 30 4.44 10.00 13.56
CA CYS A 30 4.44 9.21 12.34
C CYS A 30 5.69 8.33 12.24
N ARG A 31 5.48 7.08 11.90
CA ARG A 31 6.56 6.10 11.74
C ARG A 31 6.32 5.27 10.49
N VAL A 32 7.41 4.72 9.95
CA VAL A 32 7.30 3.68 8.92
C VAL A 32 6.49 2.53 9.51
N PRO A 33 5.52 1.95 8.76
CA PRO A 33 4.69 0.89 9.30
C PRO A 33 5.48 -0.35 9.65
N LYS A 34 4.95 -1.15 10.56
CA LYS A 34 5.52 -2.44 10.92
C LYS A 34 5.45 -3.42 9.75
N ALA A 35 4.35 -3.36 8.99
CA ALA A 35 4.12 -4.16 7.79
C ALA A 35 3.04 -3.50 6.95
N TRP A 36 3.00 -3.81 5.67
CA TRP A 36 1.93 -3.34 4.79
C TRP A 36 1.69 -4.35 3.68
N LYS A 37 0.48 -4.28 3.09
CA LYS A 37 0.06 -5.15 1.99
C LYS A 37 -0.85 -4.41 1.05
N ILE A 38 -0.91 -4.89 -0.19
CA ILE A 38 -1.81 -4.39 -1.21
C ILE A 38 -2.86 -5.47 -1.50
N TYR A 39 -4.11 -5.02 -1.58
CA TYR A 39 -5.25 -5.86 -1.93
C TYR A 39 -5.94 -5.25 -3.14
N TYR A 40 -6.58 -6.10 -3.91
CA TYR A 40 -7.43 -5.67 -5.02
C TYR A 40 -8.83 -6.24 -4.82
N LYS A 41 -9.82 -5.60 -5.42
CA LYS A 41 -11.19 -6.09 -5.37
C LYS A 41 -11.41 -7.06 -6.54
N ASP A 42 -11.81 -8.28 -6.24
CA ASP A 42 -12.08 -9.28 -7.28
C ASP A 42 -13.44 -9.06 -7.94
N SER A 43 -13.79 -9.91 -8.92
CA SER A 43 -15.04 -9.78 -9.67
C SER A 43 -16.29 -9.96 -8.82
N GLN A 44 -16.15 -10.53 -7.64
CA GLN A 44 -17.25 -10.75 -6.71
C GLN A 44 -17.33 -9.66 -5.63
N GLY A 45 -16.47 -8.65 -5.71
CA GLY A 45 -16.44 -7.56 -4.76
C GLY A 45 -15.68 -7.85 -3.47
N ASN A 46 -14.89 -8.92 -3.43
CA ASN A 46 -14.11 -9.28 -2.26
C ASN A 46 -12.66 -8.79 -2.40
N TRP A 47 -12.07 -8.39 -1.27
CA TRP A 47 -10.67 -7.99 -1.24
C TRP A 47 -9.78 -9.23 -1.27
N GLN A 48 -8.82 -9.26 -2.19
CA GLN A 48 -7.85 -10.34 -2.34
C GLN A 48 -6.44 -9.76 -2.30
N PRO A 49 -5.48 -10.41 -1.63
CA PRO A 49 -4.10 -9.95 -1.67
C PRO A 49 -3.51 -10.14 -3.06
N VAL A 50 -2.70 -9.18 -3.51
CA VAL A 50 -1.95 -9.33 -4.76
C VAL A 50 -0.85 -10.37 -4.57
N ASN A 51 -0.46 -11.05 -5.65
CA ASN A 51 0.68 -11.96 -5.63
C ASN A 51 1.94 -11.14 -5.86
N ASN A 52 2.54 -10.65 -4.79
CA ASN A 52 3.70 -9.78 -4.87
C ASN A 52 4.95 -10.55 -5.31
N ILE A 53 5.70 -9.94 -6.22
CA ILE A 53 6.99 -10.45 -6.70
C ILE A 53 8.10 -9.91 -5.82
N ASP A 54 8.00 -8.62 -5.46
CA ASP A 54 8.95 -7.95 -4.58
C ASP A 54 8.45 -7.97 -3.14
N GLU A 55 9.35 -7.85 -2.19
CA GLU A 55 8.97 -7.68 -0.80
C GLU A 55 8.39 -6.29 -0.56
N TYR A 56 7.52 -6.18 0.41
CA TYR A 56 6.96 -4.89 0.83
C TYR A 56 8.00 -4.13 1.64
N GLY A 57 8.71 -3.21 0.98
CA GLY A 57 9.78 -2.43 1.59
C GLY A 57 9.27 -1.37 2.56
N ARG A 58 10.14 -0.96 3.48
CA ARG A 58 9.80 0.02 4.51
C ARG A 58 10.86 1.10 4.67
N GLN A 59 11.50 1.48 3.57
CA GLN A 59 12.55 2.49 3.59
C GLN A 59 11.95 3.89 3.62
N LYS A 60 12.33 4.66 4.61
CA LYS A 60 11.89 6.03 4.78
C LYS A 60 12.52 6.94 3.72
N GLY A 61 11.68 7.79 3.11
CA GLY A 61 12.15 8.80 2.17
C GLY A 61 12.63 8.26 0.82
N LEU A 62 12.41 6.98 0.55
CA LEU A 62 12.78 6.34 -0.71
C LEU A 62 11.55 5.66 -1.30
N PRO A 63 11.51 5.50 -2.64
CA PRO A 63 10.42 4.77 -3.26
C PRO A 63 10.50 3.28 -2.89
N ASN A 64 9.41 2.77 -2.33
CA ASN A 64 9.26 1.35 -2.04
C ASN A 64 8.35 0.76 -3.09
N GLN A 65 8.95 0.24 -4.16
CA GLN A 65 8.20 -0.32 -5.28
C GLN A 65 7.97 -1.81 -5.06
N VAL A 66 6.74 -2.24 -5.30
CA VAL A 66 6.37 -3.65 -5.27
C VAL A 66 5.69 -4.00 -6.58
N ARG A 67 6.29 -4.92 -7.30
CA ARG A 67 5.68 -5.50 -8.49
C ARG A 67 4.89 -6.72 -8.06
N PHE A 68 3.80 -6.98 -8.75
CA PHE A 68 2.96 -8.16 -8.48
C PHE A 68 2.38 -8.68 -9.79
N GLU A 69 1.82 -9.87 -9.74
CA GLU A 69 1.14 -10.44 -10.91
C GLU A 69 0.01 -9.50 -11.33
N PRO A 70 -0.11 -9.17 -12.64
CA PRO A 70 -1.12 -8.24 -13.12
C PRO A 70 -2.53 -8.70 -12.74
N VAL A 71 -3.35 -7.74 -12.30
CA VAL A 71 -4.77 -7.98 -11.98
C VAL A 71 -5.62 -6.91 -12.61
N LYS A 72 -6.81 -7.29 -13.06
CA LYS A 72 -7.83 -6.34 -13.50
C LYS A 72 -8.78 -6.11 -12.35
N THR A 73 -8.97 -4.85 -11.98
CA THR A 73 -9.76 -4.51 -10.81
C THR A 73 -10.38 -3.13 -10.93
N THR A 74 -11.39 -2.88 -10.12
CA THR A 74 -12.03 -1.57 -9.98
C THR A 74 -11.59 -0.85 -8.71
N ALA A 75 -10.86 -1.51 -7.82
CA ALA A 75 -10.41 -0.88 -6.58
C ALA A 75 -9.17 -1.58 -6.03
N VAL A 76 -8.34 -0.81 -5.36
CA VAL A 76 -7.13 -1.27 -4.71
C VAL A 76 -7.09 -0.70 -3.29
N LYS A 77 -6.53 -1.46 -2.36
CA LYS A 77 -6.42 -1.06 -0.97
C LYS A 77 -5.01 -1.25 -0.46
N LEU A 78 -4.49 -0.22 0.20
CA LEU A 78 -3.25 -0.28 0.96
C LEU A 78 -3.62 -0.47 2.43
N GLU A 79 -3.17 -1.57 3.02
CA GLU A 79 -3.43 -1.88 4.41
C GLU A 79 -2.11 -1.90 5.17
N VAL A 80 -2.06 -1.24 6.33
CA VAL A 80 -0.84 -1.11 7.11
C VAL A 80 -1.05 -1.62 8.53
N ALA A 81 -0.03 -2.29 9.06
CA ALA A 81 0.06 -2.63 10.47
C ALA A 81 1.00 -1.62 11.12
N LEU A 82 0.51 -0.92 12.14
CA LEU A 82 1.24 0.17 12.77
C LEU A 82 2.13 -0.31 13.90
N PRO A 83 3.26 0.38 14.15
CA PRO A 83 3.97 0.23 15.41
C PRO A 83 3.07 0.67 16.57
N GLU A 84 3.30 0.10 17.74
CA GLU A 84 2.51 0.45 18.91
C GLU A 84 2.58 1.97 19.20
N ARG A 85 1.42 2.58 19.43
CA ARG A 85 1.27 3.99 19.78
C ARG A 85 1.76 4.98 18.73
N HIS A 86 1.87 4.55 17.47
CA HIS A 86 2.30 5.43 16.39
C HIS A 86 1.31 5.40 15.24
N ALA A 87 1.31 6.47 14.47
CA ALA A 87 0.59 6.56 13.21
C ALA A 87 1.56 6.25 12.07
N SER A 88 1.03 5.83 10.92
CA SER A 88 1.80 5.67 9.70
C SER A 88 1.57 6.87 8.81
N GLY A 89 2.63 7.40 8.19
CA GLY A 89 2.53 8.47 7.23
C GLY A 89 2.80 7.97 5.83
N VAL A 90 1.81 8.06 4.94
CA VAL A 90 2.00 7.83 3.52
C VAL A 90 2.28 9.19 2.88
N PHE A 91 3.52 9.39 2.42
CA PHE A 91 3.91 10.62 1.76
C PHE A 91 3.39 10.65 0.33
N GLU A 92 3.49 9.53 -0.36
CA GLU A 92 3.02 9.38 -1.73
C GLU A 92 2.71 7.92 -2.02
N TRP A 93 1.65 7.67 -2.77
CA TRP A 93 1.24 6.33 -3.17
C TRP A 93 0.84 6.36 -4.64
N GLU A 94 1.55 5.59 -5.46
CA GLU A 94 1.25 5.45 -6.88
C GLU A 94 0.90 4.00 -7.21
N ILE A 95 0.01 3.84 -8.16
CA ILE A 95 -0.47 2.54 -8.63
C ILE A 95 -0.34 2.50 -10.15
N ASN A 96 0.26 1.43 -10.65
CA ASN A 96 0.48 1.27 -12.08
C ASN A 96 -0.02 -0.07 -12.60
#